data_4113c1a501f7904d10b26312cbe82fa4
#
_entry.id   4113c1a501f7904d10b26312cbe82fa4
#
_cell.length_a   1.000
_cell.length_b   1.000
_cell.length_c   1.000
_cell.angle_alpha   90.00
_cell.angle_beta   90.00
_cell.angle_gamma   90.00
#
_symmetry.space_group_name_H-M   'P 1'
#
loop_
_entity.id
_entity.type
_entity.pdbx_description
1 polymer ?
#
loop_
_entity_poly.entity_id
_entity_poly.type
_entity_poly.pdbx_seq_one_letter_code
_entity_poly.pdbx_strand_id
1 'polypeptide(L)'
;MNSDGRNRKIVSQKFDNSISNISWDKSGKGLYCTYDEKGNSKVAYITTNGKITRLADNLGGTTIGRPYASGSYSVANDGTLVFTHTRPEYPSELAVIRDGKSPKLVTNLNEDILAYRVLGKTEEVWYTSTFDGRKIQGWIVKPPFYDASKKYPLLVENHGGPILNYGDRFTAEIQLYAADGYVVFYPNPRGSTSYGEEFANLLYNNYPGQDYNDVMDGVDFLVQKGVADPQQLFVTGGSAGGIMTAWMIGKSNRFKAAVVVKPVMNWISKTLVADNYFGYANSRYSGQPWENFDTYWKFSPLSLVGNVETPTMVMVGMNDLRTPPSEAKQLYHALKLRKIETVLVEIPEASHGIARKPSNLISKVAHTLAWLKKYNF
;
A
#
# COMPACT_ATOMS: atom_id res chain seq x y z
N MET A 1 -1.94 -28.07 19.68
CA MET A 1 -0.69 -28.76 20.06
C MET A 1 -0.69 -28.88 21.57
N ASN A 2 -0.27 -30.01 22.10
CA ASN A 2 -0.06 -30.19 23.52
C ASN A 2 1.15 -29.40 24.02
N SER A 3 1.30 -29.22 25.34
CA SER A 3 2.46 -28.53 25.95
C SER A 3 3.81 -29.21 25.65
N ASP A 4 3.80 -30.49 25.34
CA ASP A 4 4.93 -31.29 24.93
C ASP A 4 5.26 -31.24 23.42
N GLY A 5 4.56 -30.40 22.67
CA GLY A 5 4.72 -30.22 21.22
C GLY A 5 4.02 -31.25 20.34
N ARG A 6 3.41 -32.28 20.92
CA ARG A 6 2.67 -33.32 20.17
C ARG A 6 1.28 -32.85 19.77
N ASN A 7 0.63 -33.60 18.88
CA ASN A 7 -0.74 -33.37 18.40
C ASN A 7 -0.93 -31.95 17.82
N ARG A 8 -0.03 -31.54 16.93
CA ARG A 8 -0.17 -30.27 16.18
C ARG A 8 -1.44 -30.30 15.35
N LYS A 9 -2.25 -29.24 15.47
CA LYS A 9 -3.47 -29.04 14.70
C LYS A 9 -3.54 -27.59 14.22
N ILE A 10 -3.81 -27.39 12.92
CA ILE A 10 -4.07 -26.09 12.36
C ILE A 10 -5.56 -25.79 12.59
N VAL A 11 -5.86 -24.82 13.45
CA VAL A 11 -7.26 -24.46 13.79
C VAL A 11 -7.87 -23.48 12.79
N SER A 12 -7.05 -22.81 12.01
CA SER A 12 -7.46 -21.82 10.97
C SER A 12 -7.45 -22.38 9.55
N GLN A 13 -7.33 -23.70 9.36
CA GLN A 13 -7.16 -24.30 8.01
C GLN A 13 -8.25 -23.93 6.99
N LYS A 14 -9.48 -23.65 7.47
CA LYS A 14 -10.61 -23.24 6.61
C LYS A 14 -10.74 -21.72 6.46
N PHE A 15 -9.79 -20.96 7.02
CA PHE A 15 -9.80 -19.51 7.01
C PHE A 15 -8.72 -19.00 6.08
N ASP A 16 -9.11 -18.72 4.84
CA ASP A 16 -8.19 -18.26 3.79
C ASP A 16 -7.81 -16.78 3.98
N ASN A 17 -7.24 -16.48 5.16
CA ASN A 17 -6.71 -15.17 5.51
C ASN A 17 -5.51 -15.31 6.42
N SER A 18 -4.52 -14.46 6.24
CA SER A 18 -3.40 -14.34 7.19
C SER A 18 -3.90 -13.74 8.50
N ILE A 19 -3.63 -14.41 9.60
CA ILE A 19 -3.99 -13.95 10.95
C ILE A 19 -2.79 -13.33 11.67
N SER A 20 -3.05 -12.29 12.46
CA SER A 20 -2.05 -11.55 13.24
C SER A 20 -2.61 -11.18 14.63
N ASN A 21 -1.75 -10.62 15.49
CA ASN A 21 -2.13 -10.12 16.81
C ASN A 21 -2.93 -11.16 17.63
N ILE A 22 -2.41 -12.39 17.72
CA ILE A 22 -3.09 -13.51 18.34
C ILE A 22 -3.04 -13.38 19.86
N SER A 23 -4.19 -13.53 20.53
CA SER A 23 -4.28 -13.62 21.99
C SER A 23 -5.26 -14.73 22.41
N TRP A 24 -4.94 -15.45 23.48
CA TRP A 24 -5.85 -16.44 24.06
C TRP A 24 -7.04 -15.77 24.75
N ASP A 25 -8.21 -16.40 24.66
CA ASP A 25 -9.28 -16.07 25.58
C ASP A 25 -8.97 -16.61 26.99
N LYS A 26 -9.61 -16.05 27.99
CA LYS A 26 -9.41 -16.45 29.41
C LYS A 26 -9.75 -17.91 29.67
N SER A 27 -10.68 -18.49 28.93
CA SER A 27 -11.15 -19.88 29.14
C SER A 27 -10.21 -20.90 28.46
N GLY A 28 -9.27 -20.47 27.59
CA GLY A 28 -8.43 -21.35 26.82
C GLY A 28 -9.18 -22.09 25.70
N LYS A 29 -10.45 -21.74 25.42
CA LYS A 29 -11.26 -22.43 24.39
C LYS A 29 -11.08 -21.85 22.99
N GLY A 30 -10.39 -20.72 22.86
CA GLY A 30 -10.15 -20.08 21.57
C GLY A 30 -9.18 -18.93 21.63
N LEU A 31 -9.00 -18.30 20.49
CA LEU A 31 -8.05 -17.24 20.23
C LEU A 31 -8.75 -16.05 19.59
N TYR A 32 -8.45 -14.86 20.05
CA TYR A 32 -8.73 -13.63 19.31
C TYR A 32 -7.58 -13.35 18.33
N CYS A 33 -7.90 -12.80 17.17
CA CYS A 33 -6.89 -12.41 16.18
C CYS A 33 -7.40 -11.28 15.30
N THR A 34 -6.47 -10.57 14.65
CA THR A 34 -6.80 -9.68 13.53
C THR A 34 -6.54 -10.39 12.20
N TYR A 35 -7.27 -9.99 11.17
CA TYR A 35 -7.08 -10.41 9.77
C TYR A 35 -7.57 -9.31 8.84
N ASP A 36 -7.12 -9.35 7.58
CA ASP A 36 -7.58 -8.43 6.56
C ASP A 36 -8.48 -9.16 5.55
N GLU A 37 -9.60 -8.53 5.19
CA GLU A 37 -10.52 -9.03 4.17
C GLU A 37 -11.02 -7.85 3.32
N LYS A 38 -10.74 -7.88 2.00
CA LYS A 38 -11.13 -6.85 1.02
C LYS A 38 -10.74 -5.43 1.48
N GLY A 39 -9.48 -5.27 1.87
CA GLY A 39 -8.93 -3.99 2.32
C GLY A 39 -9.35 -3.53 3.70
N ASN A 40 -10.12 -4.33 4.45
CA ASN A 40 -10.60 -3.98 5.78
C ASN A 40 -9.96 -4.86 6.85
N SER A 41 -9.39 -4.25 7.88
CA SER A 41 -8.86 -4.97 9.04
C SER A 41 -9.98 -5.28 10.04
N LYS A 42 -10.03 -6.53 10.49
CA LYS A 42 -11.12 -7.11 11.28
C LYS A 42 -10.59 -7.87 12.48
N VAL A 43 -11.46 -8.11 13.46
CA VAL A 43 -11.20 -9.00 14.59
C VAL A 43 -12.06 -10.25 14.46
N ALA A 44 -11.45 -11.41 14.67
CA ALA A 44 -12.15 -12.68 14.78
C ALA A 44 -11.81 -13.41 16.08
N TYR A 45 -12.72 -14.28 16.49
CA TYR A 45 -12.51 -15.31 17.50
C TYR A 45 -12.50 -16.68 16.82
N ILE A 46 -11.45 -17.46 17.05
CA ILE A 46 -11.28 -18.80 16.50
C ILE A 46 -11.22 -19.79 17.65
N THR A 47 -12.17 -20.70 17.72
CA THR A 47 -12.18 -21.76 18.73
C THR A 47 -11.11 -22.82 18.46
N THR A 48 -10.68 -23.55 19.47
CA THR A 48 -9.71 -24.66 19.34
C THR A 48 -10.18 -25.79 18.42
N ASN A 49 -11.49 -25.85 18.10
CA ASN A 49 -12.04 -26.79 17.11
C ASN A 49 -12.22 -26.19 15.69
N GLY A 50 -11.81 -24.91 15.51
CA GLY A 50 -11.77 -24.26 14.20
C GLY A 50 -13.05 -23.52 13.81
N LYS A 51 -14.02 -23.28 14.72
CA LYS A 51 -15.15 -22.40 14.46
C LYS A 51 -14.69 -20.94 14.51
N ILE A 52 -15.00 -20.17 13.47
CA ILE A 52 -14.62 -18.76 13.33
C ILE A 52 -15.85 -17.88 13.56
N THR A 53 -15.70 -16.86 14.39
CA THR A 53 -16.71 -15.82 14.62
C THR A 53 -16.08 -14.46 14.36
N ARG A 54 -16.63 -13.70 13.42
CA ARG A 54 -16.23 -12.31 13.16
C ARG A 54 -16.81 -11.41 14.23
N LEU A 55 -16.00 -10.54 14.82
CA LEU A 55 -16.38 -9.72 15.98
C LEU A 55 -16.45 -8.23 15.66
N ALA A 56 -15.49 -7.71 14.91
CA ALA A 56 -15.40 -6.29 14.57
C ALA A 56 -14.76 -6.11 13.20
N ASP A 57 -15.02 -4.96 12.60
CA ASP A 57 -14.42 -4.46 11.36
C ASP A 57 -13.95 -3.01 11.52
N ASN A 58 -13.38 -2.46 10.45
CA ASN A 58 -12.88 -1.08 10.41
C ASN A 58 -11.82 -0.77 11.46
N LEU A 59 -10.93 -1.73 11.74
CA LEU A 59 -9.75 -1.45 12.56
C LEU A 59 -8.77 -0.57 11.78
N GLY A 60 -8.10 0.36 12.48
CA GLY A 60 -7.11 1.23 11.86
C GLY A 60 -6.36 2.10 12.85
N GLY A 61 -5.78 3.20 12.35
CA GLY A 61 -5.16 4.24 13.17
C GLY A 61 -3.71 3.99 13.59
N THR A 62 -3.07 2.89 13.16
CA THR A 62 -1.64 2.67 13.39
C THR A 62 -0.77 3.19 12.24
N THR A 63 -1.41 3.58 11.12
CA THR A 63 -0.76 4.27 10.00
C THR A 63 -1.61 5.49 9.61
N ILE A 64 -0.99 6.66 9.50
CA ILE A 64 -1.68 7.90 9.15
C ILE A 64 -1.26 8.45 7.77
N GLY A 65 -0.05 8.14 7.34
CA GLY A 65 0.49 8.61 6.06
C GLY A 65 -0.19 7.94 4.87
N ARG A 66 -0.24 6.62 4.87
CA ARG A 66 -0.80 5.78 3.80
C ARG A 66 -1.84 4.81 4.32
N PRO A 67 -2.83 4.40 3.50
CA PRO A 67 -4.00 3.63 3.94
C PRO A 67 -3.71 2.13 4.08
N TYR A 68 -2.55 1.73 4.63
CA TYR A 68 -2.27 0.33 4.92
C TYR A 68 -3.25 -0.24 5.95
N ALA A 69 -3.67 -1.46 5.74
CA ALA A 69 -4.43 -2.23 6.71
C ALA A 69 -3.66 -2.33 8.03
N SER A 70 -4.34 -2.03 9.13
CA SER A 70 -3.73 -1.94 10.45
C SER A 70 -4.81 -1.84 11.54
N GLY A 71 -4.42 -1.81 12.79
CA GLY A 71 -5.29 -1.59 13.93
C GLY A 71 -4.84 -2.37 15.15
N SER A 72 -5.40 -2.00 16.28
CA SER A 72 -5.14 -2.66 17.57
C SER A 72 -6.45 -3.00 18.26
N TYR A 73 -6.45 -4.06 19.06
CA TYR A 73 -7.58 -4.44 19.88
C TYR A 73 -7.13 -4.97 21.23
N SER A 74 -8.06 -4.97 22.18
CA SER A 74 -7.93 -5.61 23.48
C SER A 74 -9.27 -6.21 23.88
N VAL A 75 -9.25 -7.35 24.58
CA VAL A 75 -10.45 -8.01 25.06
C VAL A 75 -10.36 -8.17 26.58
N ALA A 76 -11.37 -7.67 27.30
CA ALA A 76 -11.50 -7.83 28.73
C ALA A 76 -11.99 -9.24 29.10
N ASN A 77 -11.86 -9.62 30.39
CA ASN A 77 -12.25 -10.93 30.89
C ASN A 77 -13.76 -11.26 30.75
N ASP A 78 -14.60 -10.23 30.63
CA ASP A 78 -16.05 -10.34 30.40
C ASP A 78 -16.43 -10.42 28.92
N GLY A 79 -15.42 -10.42 28.00
CA GLY A 79 -15.63 -10.43 26.56
C GLY A 79 -15.83 -9.06 25.94
N THR A 80 -15.78 -7.98 26.72
CA THR A 80 -15.81 -6.61 26.17
C THR A 80 -14.61 -6.41 25.25
N LEU A 81 -14.86 -6.11 23.97
CA LEU A 81 -13.84 -5.82 22.94
C LEU A 81 -13.68 -4.30 22.80
N VAL A 82 -12.45 -3.81 22.93
CA VAL A 82 -12.06 -2.42 22.61
C VAL A 82 -11.09 -2.46 21.44
N PHE A 83 -11.25 -1.56 20.49
CA PHE A 83 -10.37 -1.50 19.32
C PHE A 83 -10.24 -0.09 18.76
N THR A 84 -9.14 0.16 18.04
CA THR A 84 -8.98 1.37 17.26
C THR A 84 -9.84 1.27 16.00
N HIS A 85 -10.81 2.16 15.86
CA HIS A 85 -11.76 2.20 14.74
C HIS A 85 -11.41 3.36 13.82
N THR A 86 -11.39 3.12 12.52
CA THR A 86 -11.09 4.12 11.48
C THR A 86 -12.18 4.18 10.41
N ARG A 87 -12.25 5.30 9.74
CA ARG A 87 -12.98 5.49 8.48
C ARG A 87 -12.21 6.48 7.60
N PRO A 88 -12.57 6.64 6.32
CA PRO A 88 -11.95 7.65 5.46
C PRO A 88 -12.02 9.07 6.01
N GLU A 89 -13.01 9.37 6.85
CA GLU A 89 -13.27 10.71 7.39
C GLU A 89 -12.46 11.03 8.65
N TYR A 90 -11.89 10.03 9.32
CA TYR A 90 -11.06 10.25 10.51
C TYR A 90 -9.99 9.17 10.71
N PRO A 91 -8.82 9.53 11.30
CA PRO A 91 -7.69 8.62 11.46
C PRO A 91 -8.02 7.43 12.36
N SER A 92 -8.50 7.69 13.58
CA SER A 92 -8.86 6.65 14.53
C SER A 92 -9.57 7.22 15.74
N GLU A 93 -10.57 6.46 16.21
CA GLU A 93 -11.24 6.62 17.49
C GLU A 93 -11.23 5.28 18.21
N LEU A 94 -11.48 5.26 19.51
CA LEU A 94 -11.72 4.03 20.23
C LEU A 94 -13.20 3.62 20.10
N ALA A 95 -13.41 2.36 19.73
CA ALA A 95 -14.72 1.73 19.72
C ALA A 95 -14.79 0.58 20.71
N VAL A 96 -15.98 0.36 21.28
CA VAL A 96 -16.27 -0.71 22.23
C VAL A 96 -17.44 -1.55 21.73
N ILE A 97 -17.28 -2.86 21.81
CA ILE A 97 -18.35 -3.85 21.61
C ILE A 97 -18.57 -4.60 22.93
N ARG A 98 -19.81 -4.62 23.41
CA ARG A 98 -20.24 -5.39 24.58
C ARG A 98 -21.42 -6.29 24.21
N ASP A 99 -21.41 -7.52 24.70
CA ASP A 99 -22.50 -8.49 24.52
C ASP A 99 -22.88 -8.71 23.04
N GLY A 100 -21.88 -8.65 22.12
CA GLY A 100 -22.11 -8.82 20.67
C GLY A 100 -22.93 -7.71 20.01
N LYS A 101 -23.11 -6.56 20.67
CA LYS A 101 -23.83 -5.39 20.13
C LYS A 101 -22.99 -4.66 19.07
N SER A 102 -23.61 -3.72 18.40
CA SER A 102 -22.90 -2.84 17.43
C SER A 102 -21.82 -2.01 18.12
N PRO A 103 -20.70 -1.71 17.42
CA PRO A 103 -19.63 -0.87 17.96
C PRO A 103 -20.15 0.51 18.37
N LYS A 104 -19.70 0.98 19.53
CA LYS A 104 -19.94 2.34 20.01
C LYS A 104 -18.62 3.07 20.13
N LEU A 105 -18.48 4.22 19.45
CA LEU A 105 -17.35 5.12 19.66
C LEU A 105 -17.39 5.69 21.09
N VAL A 106 -16.25 5.70 21.75
CA VAL A 106 -16.09 6.20 23.13
C VAL A 106 -15.10 7.37 23.24
N THR A 107 -14.51 7.75 22.12
CA THR A 107 -13.65 8.94 22.00
C THR A 107 -14.08 9.79 20.80
N ASN A 108 -13.65 11.04 20.78
CA ASN A 108 -13.82 12.00 19.69
C ASN A 108 -12.56 12.87 19.60
N LEU A 109 -11.42 12.21 19.32
CA LEU A 109 -10.08 12.81 19.42
C LEU A 109 -9.71 13.69 18.21
N ASN A 110 -10.47 13.60 17.13
CA ASN A 110 -10.10 14.24 15.86
C ASN A 110 -11.00 15.43 15.50
N GLU A 111 -12.02 15.72 16.32
CA GLU A 111 -13.03 16.75 16.02
C GLU A 111 -12.43 18.16 15.99
N ASP A 112 -11.51 18.47 16.89
CA ASP A 112 -10.86 19.77 17.00
C ASP A 112 -10.13 20.20 15.71
N ILE A 113 -9.66 19.23 14.91
CA ILE A 113 -9.01 19.47 13.62
C ILE A 113 -9.97 19.26 12.46
N LEU A 114 -10.68 18.13 12.42
CA LEU A 114 -11.45 17.71 11.25
C LEU A 114 -12.77 18.46 11.09
N ALA A 115 -13.37 18.97 12.17
CA ALA A 115 -14.59 19.79 12.11
C ALA A 115 -14.43 21.08 11.27
N TYR A 116 -13.20 21.54 11.09
CA TYR A 116 -12.87 22.76 10.33
C TYR A 116 -12.24 22.46 8.96
N ARG A 117 -12.34 21.23 8.47
CA ARG A 117 -11.74 20.80 7.20
C ARG A 117 -12.78 20.12 6.32
N VAL A 118 -12.70 20.40 5.04
CA VAL A 118 -13.44 19.64 4.03
C VAL A 118 -12.51 18.61 3.43
N LEU A 119 -12.79 17.35 3.71
CA LEU A 119 -11.99 16.23 3.20
C LEU A 119 -12.46 15.80 1.81
N GLY A 120 -11.55 15.23 1.06
CA GLY A 120 -11.85 14.53 -0.17
C GLY A 120 -12.70 13.27 0.12
N LYS A 121 -13.73 13.03 -0.70
CA LYS A 121 -14.60 11.86 -0.54
C LYS A 121 -13.90 10.61 -1.06
N THR A 122 -13.83 9.57 -0.24
CA THR A 122 -13.31 8.25 -0.61
C THR A 122 -14.44 7.38 -1.16
N GLU A 123 -14.20 6.75 -2.31
CA GLU A 123 -15.14 5.81 -2.94
C GLU A 123 -14.40 4.53 -3.33
N GLU A 124 -14.99 3.39 -3.00
CA GLU A 124 -14.52 2.07 -3.42
C GLU A 124 -14.85 1.84 -4.90
N VAL A 125 -13.92 1.26 -5.64
CA VAL A 125 -14.12 0.89 -7.05
C VAL A 125 -13.68 -0.56 -7.28
N TRP A 126 -14.43 -1.26 -8.14
CA TRP A 126 -14.09 -2.58 -8.62
C TRP A 126 -14.06 -2.56 -10.15
N TYR A 127 -13.00 -3.11 -10.71
CA TYR A 127 -12.84 -3.24 -12.15
C TYR A 127 -12.28 -4.62 -12.51
N THR A 128 -12.23 -4.93 -13.79
CA THR A 128 -11.82 -6.24 -14.27
C THR A 128 -10.45 -6.14 -14.92
N SER A 129 -9.51 -6.97 -14.48
CA SER A 129 -8.21 -7.11 -15.15
C SER A 129 -8.39 -7.66 -16.56
N THR A 130 -7.81 -7.01 -17.55
CA THR A 130 -7.82 -7.47 -18.95
C THR A 130 -6.94 -8.70 -19.16
N PHE A 131 -6.00 -8.95 -18.26
CA PHE A 131 -5.09 -10.08 -18.35
C PHE A 131 -5.79 -11.44 -18.18
N ASP A 132 -6.66 -11.57 -17.18
CA ASP A 132 -7.27 -12.86 -16.82
C ASP A 132 -8.71 -12.76 -16.30
N GLY A 133 -9.34 -11.59 -16.38
CA GLY A 133 -10.73 -11.40 -15.97
C GLY A 133 -10.96 -11.27 -14.46
N ARG A 134 -9.91 -11.25 -13.63
CA ARG A 134 -10.02 -11.09 -12.17
C ARG A 134 -10.61 -9.74 -11.81
N LYS A 135 -11.36 -9.71 -10.70
CA LYS A 135 -11.83 -8.47 -10.10
C LYS A 135 -10.73 -7.86 -9.23
N ILE A 136 -10.44 -6.60 -9.49
CA ILE A 136 -9.45 -5.81 -8.75
C ILE A 136 -10.18 -4.72 -7.98
N GLN A 137 -9.87 -4.60 -6.70
CA GLN A 137 -10.39 -3.56 -5.81
C GLN A 137 -9.42 -2.39 -5.74
N GLY A 138 -9.98 -1.19 -5.69
CA GLY A 138 -9.24 0.02 -5.40
C GLY A 138 -10.15 1.08 -4.81
N TRP A 139 -9.59 2.20 -4.48
CA TRP A 139 -10.31 3.36 -3.98
C TRP A 139 -9.87 4.60 -4.74
N ILE A 140 -10.80 5.53 -4.87
CA ILE A 140 -10.51 6.88 -5.33
C ILE A 140 -10.84 7.87 -4.22
N VAL A 141 -9.97 8.86 -4.03
CA VAL A 141 -10.29 10.04 -3.21
C VAL A 141 -10.46 11.21 -4.15
N LYS A 142 -11.68 11.72 -4.18
CA LYS A 142 -12.06 12.89 -5.01
C LYS A 142 -11.69 14.19 -4.28
N PRO A 143 -11.29 15.25 -4.98
CA PRO A 143 -11.02 16.54 -4.37
C PRO A 143 -12.21 17.05 -3.54
N PRO A 144 -11.98 17.87 -2.49
CA PRO A 144 -13.04 18.67 -1.89
C PRO A 144 -13.80 19.47 -2.99
N PHE A 145 -15.12 19.55 -2.88
CA PHE A 145 -15.96 20.25 -3.85
C PHE A 145 -15.89 19.68 -5.28
N TYR A 146 -15.71 18.36 -5.38
CA TYR A 146 -15.66 17.64 -6.65
C TYR A 146 -16.91 17.92 -7.50
N ASP A 147 -16.70 18.28 -8.77
CA ASP A 147 -17.74 18.53 -9.78
C ASP A 147 -17.71 17.39 -10.82
N ALA A 148 -18.76 16.58 -10.84
CA ALA A 148 -18.86 15.42 -11.74
C ALA A 148 -18.91 15.77 -13.24
N SER A 149 -19.12 17.04 -13.59
CA SER A 149 -19.09 17.51 -14.98
C SER A 149 -17.68 17.75 -15.52
N LYS A 150 -16.66 17.72 -14.63
CA LYS A 150 -15.26 17.97 -14.94
C LYS A 150 -14.42 16.69 -14.90
N LYS A 151 -13.35 16.66 -15.69
CA LYS A 151 -12.28 15.66 -15.56
C LYS A 151 -11.16 16.25 -14.71
N TYR A 152 -10.51 15.38 -13.95
CA TYR A 152 -9.48 15.78 -12.99
C TYR A 152 -8.15 15.12 -13.32
N PRO A 153 -7.02 15.77 -12.98
CA PRO A 153 -5.74 15.10 -12.98
C PRO A 153 -5.78 13.87 -12.06
N LEU A 154 -5.29 12.73 -12.56
CA LEU A 154 -5.26 11.48 -11.83
C LEU A 154 -3.87 11.24 -11.25
N LEU A 155 -3.76 11.05 -9.95
CA LEU A 155 -2.56 10.56 -9.29
C LEU A 155 -2.76 9.10 -8.86
N VAL A 156 -2.00 8.20 -9.46
CA VAL A 156 -1.97 6.78 -9.06
C VAL A 156 -0.97 6.60 -7.93
N GLU A 157 -1.40 6.06 -6.79
CA GLU A 157 -0.56 5.73 -5.64
C GLU A 157 -0.42 4.20 -5.52
N ASN A 158 0.75 3.67 -5.84
CA ASN A 158 1.07 2.25 -5.73
C ASN A 158 1.52 1.90 -4.31
N HIS A 159 0.89 0.86 -3.69
CA HIS A 159 1.30 0.42 -2.36
C HIS A 159 2.62 -0.35 -2.35
N GLY A 160 3.26 -0.39 -1.19
CA GLY A 160 4.46 -1.19 -0.95
C GLY A 160 4.14 -2.64 -0.58
N GLY A 161 5.17 -3.40 -0.34
CA GLY A 161 5.09 -4.82 0.03
C GLY A 161 5.91 -5.68 -0.92
N PRO A 162 5.39 -6.21 -2.05
CA PRO A 162 4.04 -6.09 -2.64
C PRO A 162 2.95 -6.87 -1.90
N ILE A 163 3.30 -7.86 -1.07
CA ILE A 163 2.37 -8.71 -0.30
C ILE A 163 1.90 -7.93 0.94
N LEU A 164 1.13 -6.88 0.70
CA LEU A 164 0.41 -6.02 1.65
C LEU A 164 -0.89 -5.57 0.99
N ASN A 165 -1.70 -4.77 1.66
CA ASN A 165 -2.88 -4.16 1.07
C ASN A 165 -3.14 -2.76 1.62
N TYR A 166 -3.75 -1.91 0.79
CA TYR A 166 -4.43 -0.70 1.18
C TYR A 166 -5.89 -0.97 1.56
N GLY A 167 -6.56 0.00 2.15
CA GLY A 167 -7.96 -0.09 2.53
C GLY A 167 -8.67 1.27 2.58
N ASP A 168 -9.95 1.22 2.90
CA ASP A 168 -10.88 2.34 2.98
C ASP A 168 -10.73 3.16 4.28
N ARG A 169 -9.56 3.64 4.57
CA ARG A 169 -9.27 4.36 5.81
C ARG A 169 -8.67 5.72 5.58
N PHE A 170 -8.70 6.55 6.62
CA PHE A 170 -8.09 7.87 6.58
C PHE A 170 -6.60 7.77 6.23
N THR A 171 -6.16 8.68 5.38
CA THR A 171 -4.75 8.85 5.03
C THR A 171 -4.44 10.31 4.75
N ALA A 172 -3.61 10.90 5.59
CA ALA A 172 -3.24 12.30 5.49
C ALA A 172 -2.55 12.62 4.15
N GLU A 173 -1.68 11.74 3.67
CA GLU A 173 -0.95 11.95 2.43
C GLU A 173 -1.91 12.05 1.22
N ILE A 174 -2.87 11.13 1.11
CA ILE A 174 -3.82 11.11 0.00
C ILE A 174 -4.83 12.24 0.10
N GLN A 175 -5.28 12.58 1.31
CA GLN A 175 -6.16 13.73 1.52
C GLN A 175 -5.49 15.05 1.11
N LEU A 176 -4.18 15.22 1.38
CA LEU A 176 -3.43 16.39 0.95
C LEU A 176 -3.29 16.46 -0.58
N TYR A 177 -3.07 15.32 -1.26
CA TYR A 177 -3.07 15.28 -2.72
C TYR A 177 -4.43 15.60 -3.31
N ALA A 178 -5.50 15.06 -2.72
CA ALA A 178 -6.87 15.36 -3.15
C ALA A 178 -7.24 16.84 -2.91
N ALA A 179 -6.84 17.42 -1.78
CA ALA A 179 -7.06 18.84 -1.47
C ALA A 179 -6.33 19.77 -2.47
N ASP A 180 -5.27 19.29 -3.11
CA ASP A 180 -4.54 20.02 -4.17
C ASP A 180 -5.14 19.83 -5.58
N GLY A 181 -6.31 19.18 -5.68
CA GLY A 181 -7.11 19.07 -6.91
C GLY A 181 -6.92 17.75 -7.68
N TYR A 182 -6.14 16.79 -7.19
CA TYR A 182 -6.01 15.47 -7.83
C TYR A 182 -7.15 14.54 -7.42
N VAL A 183 -7.67 13.75 -8.36
CA VAL A 183 -8.28 12.48 -8.00
C VAL A 183 -7.15 11.51 -7.71
N VAL A 184 -7.13 10.94 -6.51
CA VAL A 184 -6.08 10.00 -6.11
C VAL A 184 -6.64 8.58 -6.16
N PHE A 185 -6.01 7.72 -6.94
CA PHE A 185 -6.39 6.32 -7.11
C PHE A 185 -5.35 5.39 -6.48
N TYR A 186 -5.80 4.47 -5.62
CA TYR A 186 -4.92 3.49 -4.99
C TYR A 186 -5.55 2.09 -5.01
N PRO A 187 -5.11 1.23 -5.95
CA PRO A 187 -5.60 -0.13 -6.10
C PRO A 187 -4.86 -1.14 -5.22
N ASN A 188 -5.49 -2.30 -5.04
CA ASN A 188 -4.86 -3.54 -4.58
C ASN A 188 -4.74 -4.52 -5.76
N PRO A 189 -3.66 -4.45 -6.55
CA PRO A 189 -3.44 -5.36 -7.66
C PRO A 189 -3.17 -6.78 -7.15
N ARG A 190 -3.13 -7.76 -8.05
CA ARG A 190 -2.69 -9.14 -7.72
C ARG A 190 -1.38 -9.13 -6.92
N GLY A 191 -1.23 -10.09 -6.02
CA GLY A 191 -0.14 -10.12 -5.05
C GLY A 191 -0.44 -9.38 -3.76
N SER A 192 -1.52 -8.56 -3.69
CA SER A 192 -1.97 -7.97 -2.45
C SER A 192 -2.52 -9.01 -1.49
N THR A 193 -2.36 -8.80 -0.18
CA THR A 193 -3.06 -9.56 0.86
C THR A 193 -4.55 -9.18 0.90
N SER A 194 -5.34 -9.85 1.74
CA SER A 194 -6.76 -9.52 1.96
C SER A 194 -7.77 -10.19 0.99
N TYR A 195 -7.27 -10.98 0.02
CA TYR A 195 -8.07 -11.64 -1.03
C TYR A 195 -7.81 -13.15 -1.12
N GLY A 196 -7.26 -13.74 -0.06
CA GLY A 196 -6.90 -15.16 -0.01
C GLY A 196 -5.45 -15.44 -0.45
N GLU A 197 -5.00 -16.67 -0.18
CA GLU A 197 -3.62 -17.10 -0.43
C GLU A 197 -3.31 -17.16 -1.94
N GLU A 198 -4.24 -17.65 -2.75
CA GLU A 198 -4.07 -17.75 -4.20
C GLU A 198 -3.76 -16.38 -4.80
N PHE A 199 -4.55 -15.33 -4.46
CA PHE A 199 -4.36 -13.99 -4.98
C PHE A 199 -3.03 -13.36 -4.53
N ALA A 200 -2.63 -13.57 -3.28
CA ALA A 200 -1.36 -13.07 -2.74
C ALA A 200 -0.15 -13.73 -3.41
N ASN A 201 -0.26 -14.98 -3.83
CA ASN A 201 0.82 -15.75 -4.44
C ASN A 201 0.98 -15.55 -5.96
N LEU A 202 0.11 -14.78 -6.63
CA LEU A 202 0.19 -14.54 -8.08
C LEU A 202 1.46 -13.83 -8.54
N LEU A 203 2.20 -13.20 -7.62
CA LEU A 203 3.50 -12.55 -7.90
C LEU A 203 4.72 -13.40 -7.49
N TYR A 204 4.51 -14.63 -7.03
CA TYR A 204 5.63 -15.50 -6.69
C TYR A 204 6.46 -15.79 -7.94
N ASN A 205 7.78 -15.54 -7.88
CA ASN A 205 8.72 -15.63 -9.00
C ASN A 205 8.34 -14.77 -10.24
N ASN A 206 7.45 -13.81 -10.11
CA ASN A 206 6.94 -12.98 -11.23
C ASN A 206 6.64 -11.55 -10.79
N TYR A 207 7.63 -10.83 -10.23
CA TYR A 207 7.45 -9.47 -9.72
C TYR A 207 8.58 -8.51 -10.15
N PRO A 208 8.26 -7.33 -10.74
CA PRO A 208 6.93 -6.87 -11.19
C PRO A 208 6.42 -7.72 -12.36
N GLY A 209 5.13 -7.98 -12.38
CA GLY A 209 4.50 -8.85 -13.39
C GLY A 209 3.18 -8.26 -13.90
N GLN A 210 2.14 -9.07 -13.83
CA GLN A 210 0.81 -8.68 -14.30
C GLN A 210 0.06 -7.75 -13.34
N ASP A 211 0.60 -7.47 -12.18
CA ASP A 211 0.20 -6.38 -11.30
C ASP A 211 0.27 -5.02 -12.01
N TYR A 212 1.22 -4.83 -12.94
CA TYR A 212 1.26 -3.69 -13.85
C TYR A 212 -0.05 -3.57 -14.66
N ASN A 213 -0.55 -4.65 -15.24
CA ASN A 213 -1.78 -4.65 -16.02
C ASN A 213 -2.98 -4.28 -15.12
N ASP A 214 -3.06 -4.85 -13.93
CA ASP A 214 -4.13 -4.53 -12.98
C ASP A 214 -4.18 -3.03 -12.64
N VAL A 215 -3.03 -2.40 -12.41
CA VAL A 215 -2.98 -0.95 -12.13
C VAL A 215 -3.38 -0.14 -13.36
N MET A 216 -2.89 -0.47 -14.55
CA MET A 216 -3.21 0.23 -15.80
C MET A 216 -4.68 0.09 -16.19
N ASP A 217 -5.27 -1.10 -16.00
CA ASP A 217 -6.71 -1.33 -16.20
C ASP A 217 -7.57 -0.44 -15.28
N GLY A 218 -7.10 -0.19 -14.05
CA GLY A 218 -7.75 0.76 -13.15
C GLY A 218 -7.66 2.22 -13.64
N VAL A 219 -6.52 2.61 -14.21
CA VAL A 219 -6.38 3.92 -14.86
C VAL A 219 -7.36 4.04 -16.02
N ASP A 220 -7.42 3.03 -16.90
CA ASP A 220 -8.31 3.03 -18.05
C ASP A 220 -9.79 3.04 -17.65
N PHE A 221 -10.14 2.29 -16.61
CA PHE A 221 -11.49 2.32 -16.03
C PHE A 221 -11.90 3.73 -15.58
N LEU A 222 -11.02 4.48 -14.89
CA LEU A 222 -11.31 5.83 -14.42
C LEU A 222 -11.37 6.85 -15.56
N VAL A 223 -10.55 6.70 -16.59
CA VAL A 223 -10.62 7.52 -17.82
C VAL A 223 -11.94 7.28 -18.55
N GLN A 224 -12.33 6.01 -18.73
CA GLN A 224 -13.60 5.64 -19.38
C GLN A 224 -14.83 6.12 -18.59
N LYS A 225 -14.74 6.16 -17.26
CA LYS A 225 -15.79 6.73 -16.39
C LYS A 225 -15.87 8.26 -16.42
N GLY A 226 -14.96 8.93 -17.12
CA GLY A 226 -14.91 10.39 -17.18
C GLY A 226 -14.42 11.06 -15.90
N VAL A 227 -13.90 10.30 -14.94
CA VAL A 227 -13.37 10.80 -13.67
C VAL A 227 -11.97 11.39 -13.87
N ALA A 228 -11.13 10.71 -14.66
CA ALA A 228 -9.75 11.09 -14.92
C ALA A 228 -9.58 11.74 -16.30
N ASP A 229 -8.75 12.77 -16.37
CA ASP A 229 -8.30 13.33 -17.64
C ASP A 229 -7.16 12.46 -18.21
N PRO A 230 -7.30 11.84 -19.39
CA PRO A 230 -6.26 11.03 -20.00
C PRO A 230 -4.99 11.81 -20.34
N GLN A 231 -5.06 13.14 -20.41
CA GLN A 231 -3.91 14.01 -20.67
C GLN A 231 -3.22 14.47 -19.37
N GLN A 232 -3.76 14.13 -18.19
CA GLN A 232 -3.26 14.56 -16.88
C GLN A 232 -3.10 13.36 -15.93
N LEU A 233 -2.26 12.40 -16.34
CA LEU A 233 -1.99 11.19 -15.57
C LEU A 233 -0.64 11.32 -14.86
N PHE A 234 -0.62 11.02 -13.56
CA PHE A 234 0.55 11.05 -12.70
C PHE A 234 0.64 9.76 -11.91
N VAL A 235 1.86 9.37 -11.50
CA VAL A 235 2.06 8.13 -10.76
C VAL A 235 3.09 8.30 -9.65
N THR A 236 2.80 7.70 -8.50
CA THR A 236 3.72 7.65 -7.35
C THR A 236 3.61 6.31 -6.63
N GLY A 237 4.57 6.03 -5.79
CA GLY A 237 4.56 4.88 -4.92
C GLY A 237 5.87 4.72 -4.18
N GLY A 238 5.88 3.96 -3.08
CA GLY A 238 7.08 3.76 -2.30
C GLY A 238 7.38 2.30 -2.01
N SER A 239 8.69 1.97 -1.91
CA SER A 239 9.13 0.58 -1.73
C SER A 239 8.71 -0.28 -2.93
N ALA A 240 7.98 -1.36 -2.75
CA ALA A 240 7.40 -2.09 -3.88
C ALA A 240 6.54 -1.18 -4.79
N GLY A 241 5.79 -0.22 -4.23
CA GLY A 241 5.09 0.80 -5.03
C GLY A 241 6.05 1.69 -5.82
N GLY A 242 7.26 1.97 -5.31
CA GLY A 242 8.31 2.65 -6.04
C GLY A 242 8.89 1.80 -7.19
N ILE A 243 9.00 0.49 -6.97
CA ILE A 243 9.35 -0.48 -8.03
C ILE A 243 8.30 -0.42 -9.14
N MET A 244 7.01 -0.54 -8.77
CA MET A 244 5.90 -0.49 -9.72
C MET A 244 5.87 0.84 -10.46
N THR A 245 6.04 1.98 -9.78
CA THR A 245 6.09 3.30 -10.40
C THR A 245 7.21 3.39 -11.44
N ALA A 246 8.43 2.94 -11.10
CA ALA A 246 9.56 2.91 -12.03
C ALA A 246 9.32 1.93 -13.20
N TRP A 247 8.67 0.80 -12.93
CA TRP A 247 8.27 -0.17 -13.95
C TRP A 247 7.24 0.41 -14.93
N MET A 248 6.23 1.11 -14.40
CA MET A 248 5.17 1.74 -15.19
C MET A 248 5.72 2.78 -16.18
N ILE A 249 6.62 3.66 -15.72
CA ILE A 249 7.23 4.67 -16.60
C ILE A 249 8.23 4.08 -17.58
N GLY A 250 8.80 2.90 -17.29
CA GLY A 250 9.64 2.16 -18.25
C GLY A 250 8.84 1.38 -19.29
N LYS A 251 7.54 1.16 -19.06
CA LYS A 251 6.63 0.45 -19.96
C LYS A 251 5.65 1.34 -20.71
N SER A 252 5.46 2.58 -20.26
CA SER A 252 4.42 3.46 -20.80
C SER A 252 4.79 4.93 -20.64
N ASN A 253 4.58 5.73 -21.70
CA ASN A 253 4.81 7.17 -21.72
C ASN A 253 3.52 7.97 -21.46
N ARG A 254 2.49 7.35 -20.85
CA ARG A 254 1.20 8.00 -20.57
C ARG A 254 1.25 9.01 -19.41
N PHE A 255 2.24 8.89 -18.53
CA PHE A 255 2.33 9.74 -17.34
C PHE A 255 3.07 11.02 -17.62
N LYS A 256 2.49 12.17 -17.24
CA LYS A 256 3.11 13.50 -17.37
C LYS A 256 4.30 13.68 -16.44
N ALA A 257 4.23 13.14 -15.24
CA ALA A 257 5.35 13.08 -14.31
C ALA A 257 5.17 11.90 -13.33
N ALA A 258 6.29 11.49 -12.73
CA ALA A 258 6.34 10.43 -11.74
C ALA A 258 7.11 10.84 -10.49
N VAL A 259 6.74 10.22 -9.36
CA VAL A 259 7.48 10.34 -8.09
C VAL A 259 7.81 8.94 -7.57
N VAL A 260 9.06 8.54 -7.71
CA VAL A 260 9.55 7.21 -7.33
C VAL A 260 10.19 7.30 -5.94
N VAL A 261 9.52 6.72 -4.93
CA VAL A 261 9.94 6.86 -3.53
C VAL A 261 10.59 5.56 -3.05
N LYS A 262 11.85 5.64 -2.60
CA LYS A 262 12.61 4.50 -2.02
C LYS A 262 12.43 3.19 -2.83
N PRO A 263 12.76 3.21 -4.13
CA PRO A 263 12.57 2.06 -5.02
C PRO A 263 13.60 0.95 -4.78
N VAL A 264 13.35 -0.21 -5.39
CA VAL A 264 14.40 -1.13 -5.85
C VAL A 264 14.50 -0.98 -7.35
N MET A 265 15.68 -0.68 -7.84
CA MET A 265 15.92 -0.53 -9.28
C MET A 265 16.62 -1.74 -9.89
N ASN A 266 17.43 -2.41 -9.08
CA ASN A 266 18.22 -3.55 -9.49
C ASN A 266 18.14 -4.66 -8.44
N TRP A 267 17.49 -5.76 -8.77
CA TRP A 267 17.31 -6.87 -7.84
C TRP A 267 18.62 -7.57 -7.46
N ILE A 268 19.66 -7.45 -8.28
CA ILE A 268 20.99 -8.01 -7.96
C ILE A 268 21.61 -7.21 -6.82
N SER A 269 21.75 -5.89 -6.98
CA SER A 269 22.30 -5.03 -5.93
C SER A 269 21.43 -5.05 -4.67
N LYS A 270 20.10 -5.00 -4.82
CA LYS A 270 19.14 -5.07 -3.70
C LYS A 270 19.37 -6.33 -2.86
N THR A 271 19.50 -7.49 -3.50
CA THR A 271 19.70 -8.76 -2.79
C THR A 271 21.03 -8.79 -2.01
N LEU A 272 22.04 -8.06 -2.48
CA LEU A 272 23.39 -8.13 -1.90
C LEU A 272 23.71 -7.00 -0.90
N VAL A 273 22.91 -5.92 -0.84
CA VAL A 273 23.20 -4.75 0.01
C VAL A 273 22.12 -4.42 1.04
N ALA A 274 20.92 -5.01 0.96
CA ALA A 274 19.84 -4.68 1.89
C ALA A 274 19.93 -5.44 3.22
N ASP A 275 19.31 -4.86 4.27
CA ASP A 275 19.24 -5.44 5.61
C ASP A 275 18.53 -6.81 5.66
N ASN A 276 17.64 -7.09 4.71
CA ASN A 276 16.89 -8.33 4.61
C ASN A 276 17.35 -9.23 3.45
N TYR A 277 18.63 -9.17 3.09
CA TYR A 277 19.23 -9.92 1.97
C TYR A 277 18.91 -11.42 2.01
N PHE A 278 19.03 -12.05 3.16
CA PHE A 278 18.83 -13.49 3.33
C PHE A 278 17.42 -13.94 2.96
N GLY A 279 16.39 -13.19 3.39
CA GLY A 279 15.00 -13.47 3.04
C GLY A 279 14.74 -13.33 1.54
N TYR A 280 15.27 -12.29 0.92
CA TYR A 280 15.07 -12.07 -0.52
C TYR A 280 15.82 -13.11 -1.38
N ALA A 281 17.06 -13.41 -1.02
CA ALA A 281 17.85 -14.40 -1.74
C ALA A 281 17.21 -15.80 -1.77
N ASN A 282 16.37 -16.13 -0.78
CA ASN A 282 15.77 -17.45 -0.65
C ASN A 282 14.28 -17.50 -1.03
N SER A 283 13.61 -16.36 -1.25
CA SER A 283 12.16 -16.35 -1.42
C SER A 283 11.66 -15.57 -2.63
N ARG A 284 12.48 -14.71 -3.26
CA ARG A 284 11.99 -13.83 -4.33
C ARG A 284 12.03 -14.50 -5.71
N TYR A 285 13.16 -15.08 -6.05
CA TYR A 285 13.38 -15.77 -7.31
C TYR A 285 14.06 -17.12 -7.07
N SER A 286 13.96 -18.02 -8.04
CA SER A 286 14.67 -19.28 -8.01
C SER A 286 16.18 -19.06 -8.27
N GLY A 287 17.03 -19.59 -7.40
CA GLY A 287 18.49 -19.43 -7.47
C GLY A 287 18.99 -18.05 -7.00
N GLN A 288 20.30 -17.92 -6.90
CA GLN A 288 20.98 -16.70 -6.48
C GLN A 288 21.25 -15.75 -7.67
N PRO A 289 21.56 -14.46 -7.44
CA PRO A 289 21.82 -13.53 -8.54
C PRO A 289 22.89 -13.96 -9.55
N TRP A 290 23.94 -14.63 -9.09
CA TRP A 290 25.01 -15.15 -9.94
C TRP A 290 24.68 -16.47 -10.65
N GLU A 291 23.63 -17.18 -10.23
CA GLU A 291 23.12 -18.41 -10.85
C GLU A 291 22.01 -18.13 -11.84
N ASN A 292 21.24 -17.06 -11.62
CA ASN A 292 20.05 -16.74 -12.41
C ASN A 292 19.98 -15.24 -12.76
N PHE A 293 21.10 -14.70 -13.27
CA PHE A 293 21.26 -13.29 -13.61
C PHE A 293 20.13 -12.75 -14.48
N ASP A 294 19.75 -13.46 -15.53
CA ASP A 294 18.75 -13.03 -16.50
C ASP A 294 17.38 -12.79 -15.86
N THR A 295 16.98 -13.64 -14.91
CA THR A 295 15.72 -13.45 -14.17
C THR A 295 15.79 -12.20 -13.28
N TYR A 296 16.86 -12.03 -12.52
CA TYR A 296 17.05 -10.84 -11.69
C TYR A 296 17.06 -9.56 -12.52
N TRP A 297 17.75 -9.56 -13.64
CA TRP A 297 17.81 -8.42 -14.55
C TRP A 297 16.46 -8.15 -15.22
N LYS A 298 15.78 -9.18 -15.73
CA LYS A 298 14.45 -9.09 -16.37
C LYS A 298 13.42 -8.37 -15.50
N PHE A 299 13.42 -8.65 -14.20
CA PHE A 299 12.49 -8.06 -13.24
C PHE A 299 13.01 -6.76 -12.58
N SER A 300 14.21 -6.32 -12.89
CA SER A 300 14.76 -5.05 -12.42
C SER A 300 14.21 -3.89 -13.22
N PRO A 301 13.57 -2.86 -12.61
CA PRO A 301 13.12 -1.68 -13.36
C PRO A 301 14.25 -0.98 -14.11
N LEU A 302 15.48 -1.13 -13.66
CA LEU A 302 16.67 -0.58 -14.34
C LEU A 302 16.85 -1.14 -15.76
N SER A 303 16.38 -2.36 -16.04
CA SER A 303 16.40 -2.96 -17.37
C SER A 303 15.54 -2.20 -18.38
N LEU A 304 14.55 -1.45 -17.90
CA LEU A 304 13.62 -0.66 -18.71
C LEU A 304 13.98 0.83 -18.76
N VAL A 305 15.00 1.28 -18.05
CA VAL A 305 15.31 2.70 -17.92
C VAL A 305 15.60 3.35 -19.27
N GLY A 306 16.06 2.57 -20.27
CA GLY A 306 16.26 2.98 -21.65
C GLY A 306 14.99 3.52 -22.34
N ASN A 307 13.80 3.14 -21.88
CA ASN A 307 12.52 3.55 -22.46
C ASN A 307 11.87 4.73 -21.72
N VAL A 308 12.38 5.12 -20.55
CA VAL A 308 11.74 6.17 -19.73
C VAL A 308 11.87 7.53 -20.39
N GLU A 309 10.74 8.19 -20.65
CA GLU A 309 10.65 9.58 -21.11
C GLU A 309 9.99 10.50 -20.09
N THR A 310 9.30 9.91 -19.11
CA THR A 310 8.56 10.61 -18.08
C THR A 310 9.48 11.38 -17.12
N PRO A 311 9.30 12.70 -16.95
CA PRO A 311 9.99 13.47 -15.92
C PRO A 311 9.77 12.85 -14.54
N THR A 312 10.86 12.59 -13.81
CA THR A 312 10.78 11.75 -12.62
C THR A 312 11.51 12.35 -11.43
N MET A 313 10.80 12.60 -10.33
CA MET A 313 11.41 12.85 -9.03
C MET A 313 11.70 11.51 -8.34
N VAL A 314 12.91 11.37 -7.82
CA VAL A 314 13.33 10.22 -7.00
C VAL A 314 13.50 10.69 -5.57
N MET A 315 12.92 9.97 -4.60
CA MET A 315 13.00 10.33 -3.17
C MET A 315 13.45 9.14 -2.34
N VAL A 316 14.35 9.35 -1.38
CA VAL A 316 14.86 8.29 -0.51
C VAL A 316 15.24 8.83 0.88
N GLY A 317 15.08 8.00 1.91
CA GLY A 317 15.65 8.24 3.23
C GLY A 317 17.11 7.83 3.28
N MET A 318 17.99 8.68 3.82
CA MET A 318 19.43 8.42 3.79
C MET A 318 19.88 7.28 4.71
N ASN A 319 19.05 6.90 5.69
CA ASN A 319 19.29 5.73 6.56
C ASN A 319 18.37 4.55 6.20
N ASP A 320 17.93 4.48 4.95
CA ASP A 320 17.13 3.36 4.46
C ASP A 320 18.03 2.16 4.16
N LEU A 321 17.98 1.14 5.02
CA LEU A 321 18.70 -0.12 4.84
C LEU A 321 17.87 -1.18 4.10
N ARG A 322 16.54 -0.97 3.95
CA ARG A 322 15.63 -1.89 3.29
C ARG A 322 15.67 -1.74 1.76
N THR A 323 15.65 -0.51 1.29
CA THR A 323 15.89 -0.12 -0.11
C THR A 323 16.95 0.97 -0.08
N PRO A 324 18.22 0.56 -0.05
CA PRO A 324 19.33 1.49 0.20
C PRO A 324 19.37 2.67 -0.76
N PRO A 325 19.89 3.83 -0.35
CA PRO A 325 19.98 5.02 -1.21
C PRO A 325 20.67 4.77 -2.56
N SER A 326 21.54 3.77 -2.65
CA SER A 326 22.16 3.33 -3.90
C SER A 326 21.15 2.91 -4.97
N GLU A 327 20.01 2.33 -4.57
CA GLU A 327 18.94 1.97 -5.51
C GLU A 327 18.30 3.22 -6.13
N ALA A 328 17.97 4.21 -5.31
CA ALA A 328 17.44 5.49 -5.79
C ALA A 328 18.43 6.22 -6.70
N LYS A 329 19.72 6.21 -6.34
CA LYS A 329 20.80 6.84 -7.14
C LYS A 329 20.98 6.18 -8.49
N GLN A 330 20.79 4.85 -8.62
CA GLN A 330 20.84 4.17 -9.93
C GLN A 330 19.80 4.77 -10.89
N LEU A 331 18.54 4.95 -10.43
CA LEU A 331 17.51 5.58 -11.27
C LEU A 331 17.88 7.04 -11.62
N TYR A 332 18.19 7.84 -10.61
CA TYR A 332 18.52 9.24 -10.81
C TYR A 332 19.67 9.43 -11.79
N HIS A 333 20.79 8.71 -11.62
CA HIS A 333 21.95 8.82 -12.51
C HIS A 333 21.62 8.34 -13.93
N ALA A 334 20.89 7.24 -14.08
CA ALA A 334 20.48 6.73 -15.38
C ALA A 334 19.62 7.76 -16.15
N LEU A 335 18.66 8.39 -15.48
CA LEU A 335 17.84 9.45 -16.09
C LEU A 335 18.68 10.69 -16.44
N LYS A 336 19.63 11.10 -15.59
CA LYS A 336 20.55 12.20 -15.90
C LYS A 336 21.40 11.91 -17.14
N LEU A 337 21.98 10.72 -17.24
CA LEU A 337 22.75 10.30 -18.41
C LEU A 337 21.92 10.31 -19.70
N ARG A 338 20.64 9.97 -19.60
CA ARG A 338 19.66 10.03 -20.70
C ARG A 338 19.10 11.43 -20.95
N LYS A 339 19.49 12.43 -20.18
CA LYS A 339 18.97 13.82 -20.26
C LYS A 339 17.46 13.92 -20.01
N ILE A 340 16.88 12.96 -19.29
CA ILE A 340 15.50 13.03 -18.82
C ILE A 340 15.47 13.94 -17.59
N GLU A 341 14.46 14.83 -17.54
CA GLU A 341 14.31 15.73 -16.41
C GLU A 341 14.08 14.96 -15.10
N THR A 342 14.98 15.15 -14.14
CA THR A 342 14.93 14.41 -12.87
C THR A 342 15.54 15.21 -11.73
N VAL A 343 15.05 14.97 -10.53
CA VAL A 343 15.56 15.48 -9.27
C VAL A 343 15.65 14.36 -8.24
N LEU A 344 16.68 14.37 -7.40
CA LEU A 344 16.84 13.48 -6.27
C LEU A 344 16.57 14.25 -4.97
N VAL A 345 15.62 13.77 -4.19
CA VAL A 345 15.28 14.28 -2.86
C VAL A 345 15.78 13.30 -1.81
N GLU A 346 16.81 13.67 -1.09
CA GLU A 346 17.40 12.88 -0.01
C GLU A 346 16.87 13.41 1.32
N ILE A 347 16.16 12.56 2.10
CA ILE A 347 15.62 12.94 3.41
C ILE A 347 16.64 12.51 4.47
N PRO A 348 17.35 13.47 5.13
CA PRO A 348 18.35 13.16 6.13
C PRO A 348 17.78 12.31 7.27
N GLU A 349 18.59 11.39 7.80
CA GLU A 349 18.26 10.51 8.93
C GLU A 349 17.01 9.64 8.77
N ALA A 350 16.27 9.74 7.67
CA ALA A 350 15.08 8.96 7.46
C ALA A 350 15.43 7.50 7.12
N SER A 351 14.82 6.57 7.84
CA SER A 351 14.84 5.14 7.52
C SER A 351 13.82 4.82 6.41
N HIS A 352 13.61 3.53 6.12
CA HIS A 352 12.56 3.07 5.21
C HIS A 352 11.19 3.65 5.51
N GLY A 353 10.89 3.96 6.77
CA GLY A 353 9.66 4.63 7.19
C GLY A 353 9.73 6.15 7.13
N ILE A 354 9.98 6.75 5.96
CA ILE A 354 10.12 8.22 5.80
C ILE A 354 9.04 8.99 6.55
N ALA A 355 7.77 8.62 6.36
CA ALA A 355 6.61 9.30 6.94
C ALA A 355 6.37 9.02 8.43
N ARG A 356 7.27 8.32 9.15
CA ARG A 356 7.13 8.10 10.60
C ARG A 356 7.30 9.38 11.41
N LYS A 357 8.14 10.31 10.95
CA LYS A 357 8.23 11.65 11.52
C LYS A 357 7.25 12.56 10.79
N PRO A 358 6.36 13.30 11.49
CA PRO A 358 5.40 14.23 10.85
C PRO A 358 6.06 15.23 9.91
N SER A 359 7.20 15.80 10.29
CA SER A 359 7.98 16.72 9.44
C SER A 359 8.41 16.08 8.13
N ASN A 360 8.80 14.80 8.14
CA ASN A 360 9.17 14.08 6.92
C ASN A 360 7.95 13.77 6.04
N LEU A 361 6.78 13.50 6.64
CA LEU A 361 5.53 13.35 5.91
C LEU A 361 5.16 14.64 5.18
N ILE A 362 5.23 15.78 5.89
CA ILE A 362 4.98 17.12 5.31
C ILE A 362 5.96 17.39 4.17
N SER A 363 7.26 17.19 4.41
CA SER A 363 8.30 17.37 3.38
C SER A 363 8.05 16.50 2.14
N LYS A 364 7.74 15.21 2.34
CA LYS A 364 7.43 14.29 1.26
C LYS A 364 6.26 14.78 0.41
N VAL A 365 5.15 15.17 1.05
CA VAL A 365 3.95 15.66 0.35
C VAL A 365 4.25 16.97 -0.39
N ALA A 366 4.92 17.92 0.27
CA ALA A 366 5.26 19.22 -0.32
C ALA A 366 6.13 19.06 -1.58
N HIS A 367 7.19 18.24 -1.52
CA HIS A 367 8.04 17.98 -2.68
C HIS A 367 7.29 17.24 -3.79
N THR A 368 6.44 16.26 -3.44
CA THR A 368 5.61 15.55 -4.41
C THR A 368 4.69 16.51 -5.16
N LEU A 369 3.93 17.32 -4.43
CA LEU A 369 3.01 18.29 -5.04
C LEU A 369 3.74 19.35 -5.87
N ALA A 370 4.85 19.90 -5.37
CA ALA A 370 5.65 20.87 -6.10
C ALA A 370 6.17 20.30 -7.44
N TRP A 371 6.58 19.03 -7.43
CA TRP A 371 7.03 18.34 -8.63
C TRP A 371 5.89 18.12 -9.64
N LEU A 372 4.75 17.58 -9.18
CA LEU A 372 3.63 17.27 -10.05
C LEU A 372 2.99 18.53 -10.64
N LYS A 373 2.87 19.62 -9.85
CA LYS A 373 2.34 20.91 -10.32
C LYS A 373 3.09 21.48 -11.52
N LYS A 374 4.38 21.22 -11.62
CA LYS A 374 5.20 21.67 -12.75
C LYS A 374 4.71 21.11 -14.09
N TYR A 375 3.99 19.99 -14.09
CA TYR A 375 3.50 19.28 -15.29
C TYR A 375 1.96 19.20 -15.35
N ASN A 376 1.28 19.82 -14.41
CA ASN A 376 -0.18 19.88 -14.36
C ASN A 376 -0.63 21.25 -14.92
N PHE A 377 -1.03 21.29 -16.19
CA PHE A 377 -1.44 22.50 -16.91
C PHE A 377 -2.92 22.47 -17.26
#